data_6e9bbe1fd45c08d8eac995a015cb24be
#
_entry.id   6e9bbe1fd45c08d8eac995a015cb24be
#
_cell.length_a   1.000
_cell.length_b   1.000
_cell.length_c   1.000
_cell.angle_alpha   90.00
_cell.angle_beta   90.00
_cell.angle_gamma   90.00
#
_symmetry.space_group_name_H-M   'P 1'
#
loop_
_entity.id
_entity.type
_entity.pdbx_description
1 polymer ?
#
loop_
_entity_poly.entity_id
_entity_poly.type
_entity_poly.pdbx_seq_one_letter_code
_entity_poly.pdbx_strand_id
1 'polypeptide(L)'
;MACDKLGLESMALGGKKAFSWPAWCGAFAAAALAAGYLSWTLTALDGELTERAREVTSLQQEIARQQELLKTLISPDTQVVALDGLAPSPAARGRVWWRREAGGFFVAGGLPAAPAGKTYQLWAIARGSPLSAGVFDVDPKGSASLRVKPLPGAEKVEVFAVTLEPAGGLPKPSGPLYLAGKAR
;
A
#
# COMPACT_ATOMS: atom_id res chain seq x y z
N MET A 1 -5.42 -29.51 -111.73
CA MET A 1 -5.09 -28.21 -111.19
C MET A 1 -5.33 -28.21 -109.71
N ALA A 2 -4.26 -27.95 -109.03
CA ALA A 2 -4.02 -28.12 -107.59
C ALA A 2 -4.99 -27.32 -106.68
N CYS A 3 -5.33 -27.90 -105.60
CA CYS A 3 -5.64 -27.16 -104.38
C CYS A 3 -5.22 -27.98 -103.19
N ASP A 4 -4.37 -27.43 -102.51
CA ASP A 4 -3.53 -27.94 -101.45
C ASP A 4 -4.33 -28.12 -100.11
N LYS A 5 -4.07 -29.20 -99.44
CA LYS A 5 -4.67 -29.47 -98.08
C LYS A 5 -3.78 -28.78 -97.05
N LEU A 6 -4.27 -27.79 -96.40
CA LEU A 6 -3.70 -27.26 -95.14
C LEU A 6 -4.06 -28.13 -93.99
N GLY A 7 -3.06 -28.85 -93.47
CA GLY A 7 -3.16 -29.60 -92.21
C GLY A 7 -3.21 -28.72 -91.02
N LEU A 8 -4.28 -28.80 -90.28
CA LEU A 8 -4.35 -28.22 -88.94
C LEU A 8 -3.93 -29.27 -87.95
N GLU A 9 -2.70 -29.22 -87.51
CA GLU A 9 -2.22 -30.00 -86.35
C GLU A 9 -2.87 -29.44 -85.07
N SER A 10 -3.57 -30.29 -84.41
CA SER A 10 -4.14 -29.97 -83.10
C SER A 10 -3.03 -29.87 -82.05
N MET A 11 -2.80 -28.67 -81.60
CA MET A 11 -2.00 -28.44 -80.42
C MET A 11 -2.72 -29.07 -79.20
N ALA A 12 -2.16 -30.20 -78.73
CA ALA A 12 -2.57 -30.81 -77.47
C ALA A 12 -2.24 -29.86 -76.31
N LEU A 13 -3.28 -29.36 -75.65
CA LEU A 13 -3.17 -28.62 -74.40
C LEU A 13 -2.47 -29.50 -73.35
N GLY A 14 -1.28 -29.12 -73.02
CA GLY A 14 -0.47 -29.73 -71.95
C GLY A 14 -1.24 -29.77 -70.62
N GLY A 15 -1.50 -30.98 -70.17
CA GLY A 15 -2.14 -31.25 -68.91
C GLY A 15 -1.35 -30.56 -67.79
N LYS A 16 -2.02 -29.67 -67.08
CA LYS A 16 -1.54 -29.08 -65.80
C LYS A 16 -1.39 -30.28 -64.84
N LYS A 17 -0.16 -30.70 -64.60
CA LYS A 17 0.13 -31.62 -63.48
C LYS A 17 -0.34 -30.95 -62.22
N ALA A 18 -1.45 -31.38 -61.67
CA ALA A 18 -1.87 -30.97 -60.32
C ALA A 18 -0.74 -31.40 -59.38
N PHE A 19 -0.10 -30.43 -58.80
CA PHE A 19 0.92 -30.69 -57.77
C PHE A 19 0.19 -31.25 -56.54
N SER A 20 0.17 -32.58 -56.39
CA SER A 20 -0.39 -33.24 -55.22
C SER A 20 0.60 -33.10 -54.06
N TRP A 21 0.28 -32.23 -53.15
CA TRP A 21 1.01 -32.14 -51.90
C TRP A 21 0.89 -33.51 -51.17
N PRO A 22 1.98 -34.11 -50.75
CA PRO A 22 1.93 -35.37 -50.05
C PRO A 22 1.09 -35.19 -48.77
N ALA A 23 0.26 -36.15 -48.47
CA ALA A 23 -0.69 -36.11 -47.29
C ALA A 23 -0.01 -35.75 -45.96
N TRP A 24 1.29 -35.97 -45.86
CA TRP A 24 2.12 -35.61 -44.71
C TRP A 24 2.23 -34.08 -44.49
N CYS A 25 2.19 -33.25 -45.52
CA CYS A 25 2.25 -31.79 -45.38
C CYS A 25 1.00 -31.24 -44.65
N GLY A 26 -0.17 -31.86 -44.88
CA GLY A 26 -1.40 -31.49 -44.16
C GLY A 26 -1.36 -31.86 -42.68
N ALA A 27 -0.77 -33.04 -42.37
CA ALA A 27 -0.61 -33.47 -40.98
C ALA A 27 0.36 -32.57 -40.19
N PHE A 28 1.48 -32.17 -40.79
CA PHE A 28 2.43 -31.25 -40.15
C PHE A 28 1.83 -29.84 -39.95
N ALA A 29 1.06 -29.33 -40.89
CA ALA A 29 0.38 -28.05 -40.75
C ALA A 29 -0.65 -28.08 -39.61
N ALA A 30 -1.44 -29.15 -39.52
CA ALA A 30 -2.42 -29.33 -38.44
C ALA A 30 -1.74 -29.42 -37.04
N ALA A 31 -0.62 -30.21 -36.96
CA ALA A 31 0.14 -30.30 -35.72
C ALA A 31 0.76 -28.97 -35.28
N ALA A 32 1.29 -28.18 -36.24
CA ALA A 32 1.84 -26.86 -35.94
C ALA A 32 0.79 -25.87 -35.45
N LEU A 33 -0.42 -25.89 -36.04
CA LEU A 33 -1.55 -25.07 -35.57
C LEU A 33 -2.02 -25.48 -34.19
N ALA A 34 -2.11 -26.78 -33.91
CA ALA A 34 -2.48 -27.30 -32.60
C ALA A 34 -1.45 -26.92 -31.52
N ALA A 35 -0.14 -27.04 -31.83
CA ALA A 35 0.93 -26.65 -30.93
C ALA A 35 0.92 -25.10 -30.68
N GLY A 36 0.69 -24.31 -31.71
CA GLY A 36 0.54 -22.86 -31.59
C GLY A 36 -0.65 -22.44 -30.73
N TYR A 37 -1.80 -23.09 -30.95
CA TYR A 37 -3.01 -22.86 -30.12
C TYR A 37 -2.77 -23.27 -28.66
N LEU A 38 -2.16 -24.43 -28.42
CA LEU A 38 -1.84 -24.88 -27.06
C LEU A 38 -0.85 -23.94 -26.35
N SER A 39 0.21 -23.52 -27.07
CA SER A 39 1.15 -22.54 -26.53
C SER A 39 0.47 -21.21 -26.17
N TRP A 40 -0.40 -20.72 -27.03
CA TRP A 40 -1.15 -19.48 -26.78
C TRP A 40 -2.10 -19.61 -25.56
N THR A 41 -2.80 -20.74 -25.41
CA THR A 41 -3.68 -20.97 -24.26
C THR A 41 -2.90 -21.09 -22.95
N LEU A 42 -1.73 -21.72 -22.97
CA LEU A 42 -0.85 -21.83 -21.80
C LEU A 42 -0.33 -20.46 -21.37
N THR A 43 0.13 -19.62 -22.30
CA THR A 43 0.62 -18.27 -21.97
C THR A 43 -0.50 -17.35 -21.49
N ALA A 44 -1.70 -17.49 -22.03
CA ALA A 44 -2.86 -16.73 -21.55
C ALA A 44 -3.25 -17.13 -20.12
N LEU A 45 -3.22 -18.43 -19.81
CA LEU A 45 -3.53 -18.95 -18.48
C LEU A 45 -2.47 -18.53 -17.45
N ASP A 46 -1.18 -18.57 -17.82
CA ASP A 46 -0.08 -18.10 -16.97
C ASP A 46 -0.22 -16.60 -16.65
N GLY A 47 -0.67 -15.79 -17.62
CA GLY A 47 -0.97 -14.38 -17.41
C GLY A 47 -2.08 -14.16 -16.36
N GLU A 48 -3.18 -14.90 -16.46
CA GLU A 48 -4.28 -14.81 -15.50
C GLU A 48 -3.87 -15.27 -14.09
N LEU A 49 -3.11 -16.36 -14.00
CA LEU A 49 -2.61 -16.85 -12.72
C LEU A 49 -1.67 -15.86 -12.05
N THR A 50 -0.80 -15.21 -12.80
CA THR A 50 0.13 -14.20 -12.25
C THR A 50 -0.59 -12.93 -11.78
N GLU A 51 -1.64 -12.48 -12.47
CA GLU A 51 -2.47 -11.36 -12.01
C GLU A 51 -3.19 -11.70 -10.71
N ARG A 52 -3.82 -12.86 -10.65
CA ARG A 52 -4.50 -13.30 -9.41
C ARG A 52 -3.53 -13.50 -8.24
N ALA A 53 -2.33 -14.02 -8.51
CA ALA A 53 -1.30 -14.14 -7.49
C ALA A 53 -0.87 -12.76 -6.93
N ARG A 54 -0.75 -11.75 -7.78
CA ARG A 54 -0.45 -10.36 -7.35
C ARG A 54 -1.57 -9.78 -6.50
N GLU A 55 -2.82 -9.97 -6.91
CA GLU A 55 -3.98 -9.50 -6.16
C GLU A 55 -4.05 -10.15 -4.78
N VAL A 56 -3.88 -11.47 -4.70
CA VAL A 56 -3.82 -12.19 -3.41
C VAL A 56 -2.69 -11.66 -2.53
N THR A 57 -1.50 -11.45 -3.09
CA THR A 57 -0.37 -10.90 -2.34
C THR A 57 -0.64 -9.51 -1.81
N SER A 58 -1.26 -8.62 -2.60
CA SER A 58 -1.61 -7.27 -2.17
C SER A 58 -2.66 -7.27 -1.05
N LEU A 59 -3.69 -8.12 -1.15
CA LEU A 59 -4.70 -8.29 -0.11
C LEU A 59 -4.11 -8.87 1.18
N GLN A 60 -3.20 -9.83 1.08
CA GLN A 60 -2.50 -10.37 2.23
C GLN A 60 -1.64 -9.33 2.94
N GLN A 61 -0.97 -8.45 2.19
CA GLN A 61 -0.21 -7.34 2.76
C GLN A 61 -1.11 -6.34 3.49
N GLU A 62 -2.28 -6.03 2.93
CA GLU A 62 -3.24 -5.14 3.59
C GLU A 62 -3.81 -5.77 4.87
N ILE A 63 -4.18 -7.05 4.83
CA ILE A 63 -4.62 -7.78 6.04
C ILE A 63 -3.53 -7.81 7.09
N ALA A 64 -2.28 -8.10 6.72
CA ALA A 64 -1.16 -8.12 7.65
C ALA A 64 -0.94 -6.74 8.30
N ARG A 65 -1.08 -5.67 7.53
CA ARG A 65 -1.00 -4.29 8.03
C ARG A 65 -2.10 -3.97 9.03
N GLN A 66 -3.34 -4.36 8.76
CA GLN A 66 -4.47 -4.17 9.66
C GLN A 66 -4.31 -5.00 10.94
N GLN A 67 -3.86 -6.25 10.83
CA GLN A 67 -3.61 -7.11 11.98
C GLN A 67 -2.50 -6.57 12.89
N GLU A 68 -1.46 -5.96 12.33
CA GLU A 68 -0.39 -5.34 13.12
C GLU A 68 -0.91 -4.16 13.95
N LEU A 69 -1.79 -3.34 13.37
CA LEU A 69 -2.47 -2.28 14.11
C LEU A 69 -3.32 -2.83 15.25
N LEU A 70 -4.11 -3.86 14.99
CA LEU A 70 -4.95 -4.50 16.00
C LEU A 70 -4.12 -5.14 17.12
N LYS A 71 -3.02 -5.83 16.81
CA LYS A 71 -2.11 -6.39 17.82
C LYS A 71 -1.56 -5.32 18.77
N THR A 72 -1.27 -4.13 18.24
CA THR A 72 -0.79 -3.02 19.08
C THR A 72 -1.86 -2.54 20.05
N LEU A 73 -3.13 -2.56 19.65
CA LEU A 73 -4.26 -2.11 20.47
C LEU A 73 -4.72 -3.14 21.52
N ILE A 74 -4.60 -4.43 21.20
CA ILE A 74 -5.17 -5.53 22.03
C ILE A 74 -4.11 -6.22 22.90
N SER A 75 -2.81 -5.91 22.70
CA SER A 75 -1.75 -6.54 23.50
C SER A 75 -1.91 -6.19 24.98
N PRO A 76 -1.81 -7.17 25.92
CA PRO A 76 -1.89 -6.93 27.34
C PRO A 76 -0.81 -5.97 27.87
N ASP A 77 0.29 -5.84 27.15
CA ASP A 77 1.38 -4.91 27.48
C ASP A 77 1.14 -3.48 26.96
N THR A 78 -0.01 -3.24 26.31
CA THR A 78 -0.36 -1.91 25.80
C THR A 78 -0.89 -1.05 26.92
N GLN A 79 -0.18 -0.01 27.28
CA GLN A 79 -0.66 1.03 28.18
C GLN A 79 -1.59 1.97 27.42
N VAL A 80 -2.75 2.24 27.98
CA VAL A 80 -3.70 3.22 27.42
C VAL A 80 -3.71 4.44 28.34
N VAL A 81 -3.30 5.58 27.79
CA VAL A 81 -3.21 6.84 28.52
C VAL A 81 -4.23 7.83 27.95
N ALA A 82 -5.17 8.26 28.77
CA ALA A 82 -6.07 9.35 28.43
C ALA A 82 -5.37 10.68 28.68
N LEU A 83 -5.50 11.62 27.74
CA LEU A 83 -5.01 13.00 27.84
C LEU A 83 -6.19 13.95 27.94
N ASP A 84 -6.19 14.75 28.97
CA ASP A 84 -7.19 15.79 29.19
C ASP A 84 -6.76 17.13 28.61
N GLY A 85 -7.74 17.88 28.10
CA GLY A 85 -7.55 19.24 27.60
C GLY A 85 -7.21 20.22 28.71
N LEU A 86 -6.26 21.11 28.43
CA LEU A 86 -5.80 22.18 29.32
C LEU A 86 -6.28 23.55 28.85
N ALA A 87 -5.88 24.61 29.56
CA ALA A 87 -6.40 25.97 29.40
C ALA A 87 -6.58 26.49 27.95
N PRO A 88 -5.68 26.23 26.98
CA PRO A 88 -5.94 26.69 25.59
C PRO A 88 -7.10 25.92 24.92
N SER A 89 -7.39 24.67 25.34
CA SER A 89 -8.43 23.83 24.75
C SER A 89 -9.00 22.83 25.75
N PRO A 90 -9.76 23.25 26.77
CA PRO A 90 -10.23 22.39 27.86
C PRO A 90 -11.21 21.31 27.40
N ALA A 91 -11.88 21.49 26.25
CA ALA A 91 -12.77 20.50 25.65
C ALA A 91 -12.03 19.41 24.85
N ALA A 92 -10.76 19.64 24.50
CA ALA A 92 -9.98 18.67 23.75
C ALA A 92 -9.74 17.40 24.58
N ARG A 93 -9.68 16.29 23.91
CA ARG A 93 -9.38 14.96 24.50
C ARG A 93 -8.41 14.23 23.60
N GLY A 94 -7.50 13.47 24.23
CA GLY A 94 -6.57 12.62 23.53
C GLY A 94 -6.47 11.23 24.15
N ARG A 95 -5.94 10.30 23.41
CA ARG A 95 -5.62 8.96 23.90
C ARG A 95 -4.37 8.43 23.23
N VAL A 96 -3.47 7.86 24.02
CA VAL A 96 -2.27 7.17 23.54
C VAL A 96 -2.40 5.69 23.90
N TRP A 97 -2.22 4.83 22.91
CA TRP A 97 -1.94 3.39 23.11
C TRP A 97 -0.44 3.24 22.96
N TRP A 98 0.24 2.86 24.02
CA TRP A 98 1.70 2.82 24.06
C TRP A 98 2.22 1.46 24.47
N ARG A 99 3.23 0.98 23.75
CA ARG A 99 4.01 -0.19 24.09
C ARG A 99 5.50 0.11 23.86
N ARG A 100 6.32 -0.16 24.87
CA ARG A 100 7.75 0.19 24.84
C ARG A 100 8.46 -0.21 23.58
N GLU A 101 8.33 -1.48 23.18
CA GLU A 101 9.11 -2.08 22.08
C GLU A 101 8.50 -1.83 20.71
N ALA A 102 7.20 -1.62 20.63
CA ALA A 102 6.49 -1.47 19.36
C ALA A 102 6.11 -0.02 19.02
N GLY A 103 6.30 0.90 19.98
CA GLY A 103 5.75 2.24 19.85
C GLY A 103 4.26 2.27 20.15
N GLY A 104 3.51 3.10 19.46
CA GLY A 104 2.09 3.25 19.77
C GLY A 104 1.32 4.03 18.74
N PHE A 105 0.12 4.41 19.17
CA PHE A 105 -0.78 5.20 18.38
C PHE A 105 -1.44 6.28 19.26
N PHE A 106 -1.49 7.50 18.76
CA PHE A 106 -2.12 8.64 19.40
C PHE A 106 -3.30 9.11 18.56
N VAL A 107 -4.39 9.46 19.21
CA VAL A 107 -5.51 10.17 18.61
C VAL A 107 -5.91 11.35 19.52
N ALA A 108 -6.39 12.40 18.91
CA ALA A 108 -6.95 13.54 19.61
C ALA A 108 -8.17 14.09 18.88
N GLY A 109 -9.05 14.78 19.62
CA GLY A 109 -10.18 15.50 19.10
C GLY A 109 -10.40 16.80 19.88
N GLY A 110 -10.99 17.79 19.20
CA GLY A 110 -11.29 19.11 19.81
C GLY A 110 -10.09 20.06 19.91
N LEU A 111 -8.99 19.76 19.21
CA LEU A 111 -7.88 20.68 19.10
C LEU A 111 -8.17 21.77 18.04
N PRO A 112 -7.83 23.04 18.27
CA PRO A 112 -7.91 24.06 17.24
C PRO A 112 -6.89 23.81 16.11
N ALA A 113 -7.15 24.32 14.92
CA ALA A 113 -6.18 24.31 13.85
C ALA A 113 -4.90 25.05 14.27
N ALA A 114 -3.74 24.47 13.96
CA ALA A 114 -2.47 25.13 14.24
C ALA A 114 -2.34 26.40 13.40
N PRO A 115 -1.90 27.54 13.98
CA PRO A 115 -1.59 28.76 13.20
C PRO A 115 -0.49 28.50 12.16
N ALA A 116 -0.41 29.35 11.14
CA ALA A 116 0.66 29.28 10.14
C ALA A 116 2.05 29.28 10.79
N GLY A 117 2.93 28.38 10.35
CA GLY A 117 4.26 28.20 10.91
C GLY A 117 4.32 27.48 12.26
N LYS A 118 3.22 26.87 12.70
CA LYS A 118 3.12 26.05 13.91
C LYS A 118 2.64 24.64 13.59
N THR A 119 2.97 23.72 14.49
CA THR A 119 2.51 22.32 14.47
C THR A 119 2.32 21.84 15.90
N TYR A 120 1.53 20.82 16.10
CA TYR A 120 1.44 20.16 17.39
C TYR A 120 2.56 19.12 17.53
N GLN A 121 3.07 18.97 18.75
CA GLN A 121 4.08 17.95 19.06
C GLN A 121 3.65 17.13 20.27
N LEU A 122 3.69 15.81 20.10
CA LEU A 122 3.48 14.85 21.17
C LEU A 122 4.80 14.57 21.88
N TRP A 123 4.76 14.57 23.18
CA TRP A 123 5.88 14.27 24.07
C TRP A 123 5.60 13.07 24.93
N ALA A 124 6.61 12.21 25.10
CA ALA A 124 6.65 11.20 26.14
C ALA A 124 7.66 11.65 27.20
N ILE A 125 7.22 11.85 28.43
CA ILE A 125 8.08 12.25 29.54
C ILE A 125 8.46 11.00 30.33
N ALA A 126 9.75 10.69 30.31
CA ALA A 126 10.35 9.57 31.00
C ALA A 126 11.48 10.05 31.90
N ARG A 127 11.46 9.66 33.17
CA ARG A 127 12.44 10.13 34.18
C ARG A 127 12.59 11.66 34.22
N GLY A 128 11.49 12.38 34.08
CA GLY A 128 11.47 13.83 34.05
C GLY A 128 12.02 14.47 32.75
N SER A 129 12.46 13.67 31.76
CA SER A 129 13.00 14.16 30.51
C SER A 129 11.95 14.02 29.38
N PRO A 130 11.66 15.10 28.64
CA PRO A 130 10.75 15.04 27.49
C PRO A 130 11.46 14.42 26.28
N LEU A 131 10.83 13.43 25.67
CA LEU A 131 11.23 12.78 24.43
C LEU A 131 10.18 13.09 23.38
N SER A 132 10.59 13.55 22.20
CA SER A 132 9.68 13.81 21.09
C SER A 132 9.08 12.50 20.58
N ALA A 133 7.77 12.35 20.68
CA ALA A 133 7.03 11.22 20.13
C ALA A 133 6.54 11.46 18.70
N GLY A 134 6.70 12.68 18.18
CA GLY A 134 6.39 13.10 16.83
C GLY A 134 5.59 14.39 16.75
N VAL A 135 5.54 14.94 15.56
CA VAL A 135 4.73 16.13 15.22
C VAL A 135 3.51 15.72 14.42
N PHE A 136 2.43 16.48 14.52
CA PHE A 136 1.19 16.20 13.80
C PHE A 136 0.39 17.48 13.57
N ASP A 137 -0.44 17.43 12.54
CA ASP A 137 -1.40 18.48 12.24
C ASP A 137 -2.82 18.00 12.55
N VAL A 138 -3.71 18.96 12.71
CA VAL A 138 -5.11 18.74 13.04
C VAL A 138 -5.96 18.98 11.78
N ASP A 139 -6.90 18.08 11.54
CA ASP A 139 -7.84 18.20 10.42
C ASP A 139 -8.84 19.37 10.65
N PRO A 140 -9.62 19.78 9.64
CA PRO A 140 -10.61 20.84 9.79
C PRO A 140 -11.71 20.55 10.82
N LYS A 141 -11.86 19.29 11.26
CA LYS A 141 -12.83 18.88 12.30
C LYS A 141 -12.23 18.88 13.70
N GLY A 142 -10.97 19.28 13.83
CA GLY A 142 -10.28 19.31 15.13
C GLY A 142 -9.73 17.95 15.56
N SER A 143 -9.61 16.98 14.64
CA SER A 143 -9.12 15.64 14.93
C SER A 143 -7.69 15.45 14.43
N ALA A 144 -6.93 14.60 15.12
CA ALA A 144 -5.58 14.24 14.76
C ALA A 144 -5.29 12.78 15.09
N SER A 145 -4.36 12.19 14.33
CA SER A 145 -3.82 10.87 14.61
C SER A 145 -2.33 10.84 14.31
N LEU A 146 -1.56 10.11 15.12
CA LEU A 146 -0.12 9.97 14.97
C LEU A 146 0.31 8.54 15.31
N ARG A 147 1.08 7.91 14.43
CA ARG A 147 1.82 6.70 14.75
C ARG A 147 3.11 7.07 15.49
N VAL A 148 3.23 6.59 16.72
CA VAL A 148 4.40 6.82 17.56
C VAL A 148 5.38 5.67 17.37
N LYS A 149 6.60 5.97 16.94
CA LYS A 149 7.68 4.98 16.82
C LYS A 149 8.17 4.57 18.21
N PRO A 150 8.83 3.40 18.37
CA PRO A 150 9.55 3.08 19.59
C PRO A 150 10.52 4.22 19.95
N LEU A 151 10.49 4.63 21.23
CA LEU A 151 11.29 5.75 21.71
C LEU A 151 12.46 5.21 22.55
N PRO A 152 13.70 5.30 22.05
CA PRO A 152 14.88 4.98 22.86
C PRO A 152 14.92 5.84 24.14
N GLY A 153 15.14 5.23 25.28
CA GLY A 153 15.13 5.94 26.57
C GLY A 153 13.75 6.08 27.24
N ALA A 154 12.65 5.70 26.57
CA ALA A 154 11.31 5.70 27.13
C ALA A 154 10.98 4.36 27.84
N GLU A 155 11.86 3.89 28.70
CA GLU A 155 11.69 2.62 29.43
C GLU A 155 10.45 2.64 30.34
N LYS A 156 10.18 3.79 30.96
CA LYS A 156 8.98 4.06 31.75
C LYS A 156 8.51 5.47 31.45
N VAL A 157 7.48 5.57 30.63
CA VAL A 157 6.82 6.85 30.38
C VAL A 157 5.94 7.20 31.56
N GLU A 158 6.06 8.40 32.09
CA GLU A 158 5.29 8.89 33.24
C GLU A 158 4.10 9.75 32.80
N VAL A 159 4.32 10.55 31.73
CA VAL A 159 3.34 11.50 31.20
C VAL A 159 3.43 11.54 29.70
N PHE A 160 2.28 11.62 29.03
CA PHE A 160 2.18 12.10 27.66
C PHE A 160 1.62 13.53 27.65
N ALA A 161 2.18 14.37 26.81
CA ALA A 161 1.81 15.77 26.70
C ALA A 161 1.78 16.24 25.23
N VAL A 162 0.96 17.22 24.91
CA VAL A 162 0.89 17.85 23.59
C VAL A 162 1.08 19.35 23.73
N THR A 163 2.06 19.89 23.01
CA THR A 163 2.31 21.33 22.94
C THR A 163 2.18 21.84 21.51
N LEU A 164 2.01 23.16 21.35
CA LEU A 164 2.02 23.83 20.06
C LEU A 164 3.42 24.43 19.84
N GLU A 165 4.15 23.89 18.88
CA GLU A 165 5.54 24.20 18.61
C GLU A 165 5.73 24.88 17.24
N PRO A 166 6.88 25.47 16.93
CA PRO A 166 7.24 25.86 15.57
C PRO A 166 7.15 24.68 14.59
N ALA A 167 6.87 24.97 13.31
CA ALA A 167 6.81 23.96 12.25
C ALA A 167 8.08 23.10 12.23
N GLY A 168 7.89 21.79 12.16
CA GLY A 168 8.97 20.80 12.25
C GLY A 168 9.28 20.31 13.67
N GLY A 169 8.73 20.97 14.70
CA GLY A 169 8.92 20.59 16.10
C GLY A 169 10.28 20.99 16.68
N LEU A 170 10.47 20.75 17.96
CA LEU A 170 11.67 21.09 18.72
C LEU A 170 12.21 19.88 19.49
N PRO A 171 13.48 19.90 19.94
CA PRO A 171 14.05 18.86 20.80
C PRO A 171 13.55 18.93 22.25
N LYS A 172 12.96 20.06 22.67
CA LYS A 172 12.36 20.28 24.00
C LYS A 172 11.08 21.08 23.85
N PRO A 173 10.05 20.85 24.69
CA PRO A 173 8.82 21.60 24.64
C PRO A 173 9.07 23.07 24.98
N SER A 174 8.49 23.98 24.22
CA SER A 174 8.63 25.43 24.42
C SER A 174 7.28 26.17 24.37
N GLY A 175 6.32 25.62 23.68
CA GLY A 175 5.03 26.23 23.46
C GLY A 175 3.98 25.90 24.53
N PRO A 176 2.78 26.46 24.41
CA PRO A 176 1.69 26.21 25.33
C PRO A 176 1.25 24.75 25.29
N LEU A 177 0.90 24.23 26.48
CA LEU A 177 0.48 22.86 26.69
C LEU A 177 -1.04 22.74 26.44
N TYR A 178 -1.45 21.88 25.54
CA TYR A 178 -2.84 21.67 25.13
C TYR A 178 -3.46 20.42 25.75
N LEU A 179 -2.71 19.31 25.80
CA LEU A 179 -3.16 18.04 26.37
C LEU A 179 -2.11 17.49 27.31
N ALA A 180 -2.52 16.85 28.39
CA ALA A 180 -1.63 16.04 29.23
C ALA A 180 -2.37 14.87 29.87
N GLY A 181 -1.62 13.76 30.09
CA GLY A 181 -2.14 12.57 30.74
C GLY A 181 -1.03 11.76 31.40
N LYS A 182 -1.29 11.22 32.61
CA LYS A 182 -0.35 10.36 33.32
C LYS A 182 -0.49 8.92 32.87
N ALA A 183 0.63 8.31 32.54
CA ALA A 183 0.73 6.87 32.37
C ALA A 183 0.69 6.19 33.75
N ARG A 184 -0.16 5.21 33.90
CA ARG A 184 -0.32 4.43 35.15
C ARG A 184 0.32 3.06 35.03
#